data_3a3f51b126b5040228fe36eb5e5b644b
#
_entry.id   3a3f51b126b5040228fe36eb5e5b644b
#
_cell.length_a   1.000
_cell.length_b   1.000
_cell.length_c   1.000
_cell.angle_alpha   90.00
_cell.angle_beta   90.00
_cell.angle_gamma   90.00
#
_symmetry.space_group_name_H-M   'P 1'
#
loop_
_entity.id
_entity.type
_entity.pdbx_description
1 polymer ?
#
loop_
_entity_poly.entity_id
_entity_poly.type
_entity_poly.pdbx_seq_one_letter_code
_entity_poly.pdbx_strand_id
1 'polypeptide(L)'
;MKMKYQAFNKELLSMVCVAAFTFSANSFAAVDVDAAKSLARENSCFKCHGTDKDKDGPAYTKVAAKYRGKADAEAKLIHHITSGEKAKFPDGHEEDHKNIQGKASPEEIKNLVDWILSL
;
A
#
# COMPACT_ATOMS: atom_id res chain seq x y z
N MET A 1 74.40 -27.73 28.79
CA MET A 1 73.30 -26.85 29.25
C MET A 1 72.35 -26.71 28.10
N LYS A 2 71.12 -27.19 28.27
CA LYS A 2 70.11 -27.14 27.20
C LYS A 2 69.08 -26.09 27.55
N MET A 3 69.10 -24.98 26.83
CA MET A 3 68.04 -24.00 26.94
C MET A 3 66.84 -24.48 26.14
N LYS A 4 65.70 -24.69 26.81
CA LYS A 4 64.43 -24.99 26.19
C LYS A 4 63.76 -23.68 25.78
N TYR A 5 63.66 -23.45 24.50
CA TYR A 5 62.81 -22.40 24.00
C TYR A 5 61.37 -22.90 24.07
N GLN A 6 60.56 -22.26 24.88
CA GLN A 6 59.14 -22.44 24.88
C GLN A 6 58.53 -21.56 23.74
N ALA A 7 57.95 -22.20 22.79
CA ALA A 7 57.20 -21.58 21.74
C ALA A 7 55.93 -20.95 22.35
N PHE A 8 55.84 -19.66 22.26
CA PHE A 8 54.65 -18.92 22.65
C PHE A 8 53.66 -18.97 21.48
N ASN A 9 52.68 -19.87 21.58
CA ASN A 9 51.57 -19.91 20.64
C ASN A 9 50.68 -18.70 20.88
N LYS A 10 50.76 -17.72 20.02
CA LYS A 10 49.79 -16.64 19.93
C LYS A 10 48.59 -17.19 19.20
N GLU A 11 47.65 -17.65 19.95
CA GLU A 11 46.30 -17.89 19.44
C GLU A 11 45.68 -16.52 19.12
N LEU A 12 45.70 -16.16 17.84
CA LEU A 12 44.92 -15.03 17.30
C LEU A 12 43.45 -15.46 17.28
N LEU A 13 42.74 -15.08 18.33
CA LEU A 13 41.30 -15.19 18.38
C LEU A 13 40.72 -14.19 17.37
N SER A 14 40.46 -14.69 16.17
CA SER A 14 39.76 -13.93 15.13
C SER A 14 38.28 -13.84 15.51
N MET A 15 37.90 -12.72 16.12
CA MET A 15 36.53 -12.43 16.48
C MET A 15 35.78 -12.01 15.21
N VAL A 16 35.16 -12.98 14.53
CA VAL A 16 34.26 -12.73 13.41
C VAL A 16 32.97 -12.17 13.97
N CYS A 17 32.83 -10.84 13.93
CA CYS A 17 31.55 -10.19 14.14
C CYS A 17 30.64 -10.47 12.95
N VAL A 18 29.80 -11.49 13.09
CA VAL A 18 28.67 -11.71 12.18
C VAL A 18 27.63 -10.62 12.50
N ALA A 19 27.66 -9.55 11.72
CA ALA A 19 26.58 -8.57 11.75
C ALA A 19 25.34 -9.25 11.14
N ALA A 20 24.43 -9.70 12.00
CA ALA A 20 23.12 -10.15 11.59
C ALA A 20 22.33 -8.96 11.06
N PHE A 21 22.31 -8.76 9.75
CA PHE A 21 21.37 -7.87 9.11
C PHE A 21 19.98 -8.48 9.28
N THR A 22 19.24 -8.02 10.27
CA THR A 22 17.80 -8.29 10.37
C THR A 22 17.11 -7.51 9.27
N PHE A 23 16.86 -8.16 8.14
CA PHE A 23 15.90 -7.66 7.17
C PHE A 23 14.53 -7.64 7.85
N SER A 24 14.11 -6.48 8.29
CA SER A 24 12.70 -6.26 8.64
C SER A 24 11.92 -6.39 7.33
N ALA A 25 11.39 -7.57 7.08
CA ALA A 25 10.40 -7.76 6.03
C ALA A 25 9.19 -6.92 6.45
N ASN A 26 8.96 -5.80 5.76
CA ASN A 26 7.69 -5.12 5.84
C ASN A 26 6.64 -6.10 5.32
N SER A 27 5.96 -6.78 6.22
CA SER A 27 4.77 -7.57 5.92
C SER A 27 3.69 -6.57 5.50
N PHE A 28 3.59 -6.30 4.20
CA PHE A 28 2.35 -5.74 3.66
C PHE A 28 1.29 -6.81 3.87
N ALA A 29 0.25 -6.48 4.62
CA ALA A 29 -0.90 -7.37 4.72
C ALA A 29 -1.43 -7.61 3.30
N ALA A 30 -1.69 -8.87 2.96
CA ALA A 30 -2.27 -9.21 1.67
C ALA A 30 -3.61 -8.49 1.52
N VAL A 31 -3.88 -7.95 0.33
CA VAL A 31 -5.16 -7.27 0.05
C VAL A 31 -6.31 -8.26 0.16
N ASP A 32 -7.29 -7.96 1.00
CA ASP A 32 -8.55 -8.68 1.05
C ASP A 32 -9.50 -8.12 -0.01
N VAL A 33 -9.53 -8.78 -1.14
CA VAL A 33 -10.31 -8.37 -2.32
C VAL A 33 -11.82 -8.42 -2.05
N ASP A 34 -12.28 -9.41 -1.31
CA ASP A 34 -13.71 -9.57 -1.04
C ASP A 34 -14.20 -8.51 -0.06
N ALA A 35 -13.44 -8.22 0.98
CA ALA A 35 -13.72 -7.12 1.89
C ALA A 35 -13.69 -5.76 1.18
N ALA A 36 -12.71 -5.52 0.32
CA ALA A 36 -12.62 -4.28 -0.45
C ALA A 36 -13.83 -4.09 -1.37
N LYS A 37 -14.23 -5.13 -2.10
CA LYS A 37 -15.41 -5.10 -2.96
C LYS A 37 -16.71 -4.94 -2.17
N SER A 38 -16.80 -5.51 -0.97
CA SER A 38 -17.96 -5.34 -0.10
C SER A 38 -18.10 -3.89 0.33
N LEU A 39 -17.02 -3.30 0.84
CA LEU A 39 -16.99 -1.89 1.23
C LEU A 39 -17.36 -0.96 0.06
N ALA A 40 -16.85 -1.24 -1.14
CA ALA A 40 -17.21 -0.48 -2.33
C ALA A 40 -18.70 -0.58 -2.68
N ARG A 41 -19.31 -1.77 -2.57
CA ARG A 41 -20.75 -1.97 -2.80
C ARG A 41 -21.59 -1.24 -1.77
N GLU A 42 -21.28 -1.38 -0.50
CA GLU A 42 -21.98 -0.76 0.63
C GLU A 42 -22.00 0.77 0.51
N ASN A 43 -20.94 1.34 -0.03
CA ASN A 43 -20.82 2.77 -0.26
C ASN A 43 -21.23 3.22 -1.67
N SER A 44 -21.84 2.34 -2.46
CA SER A 44 -22.36 2.61 -3.80
C SER A 44 -21.29 3.06 -4.82
N CYS A 45 -20.03 2.74 -4.61
CA CYS A 45 -18.93 3.12 -5.49
C CYS A 45 -19.13 2.62 -6.92
N PHE A 46 -19.67 1.40 -7.07
CA PHE A 46 -19.92 0.79 -8.37
C PHE A 46 -21.07 1.42 -9.17
N LYS A 47 -21.81 2.37 -8.62
CA LYS A 47 -22.74 3.16 -9.40
C LYS A 47 -22.01 4.03 -10.42
N CYS A 48 -20.87 4.61 -10.00
CA CYS A 48 -20.09 5.55 -10.82
C CYS A 48 -18.80 4.93 -11.36
N HIS A 49 -18.27 3.88 -10.75
CA HIS A 49 -17.04 3.23 -11.17
C HIS A 49 -17.29 1.79 -11.59
N GLY A 50 -16.77 1.37 -12.74
CA GLY A 50 -16.59 -0.04 -13.05
C GLY A 50 -15.20 -0.51 -12.64
N THR A 51 -14.99 -1.83 -12.55
CA THR A 51 -13.63 -2.35 -12.39
C THR A 51 -12.82 -2.11 -13.67
N ASP A 52 -13.37 -2.49 -14.84
CA ASP A 52 -12.70 -2.44 -16.14
C ASP A 52 -13.34 -1.48 -17.13
N LYS A 53 -14.47 -0.88 -16.78
CA LYS A 53 -15.24 0.00 -17.67
C LYS A 53 -15.52 1.33 -17.01
N ASP A 54 -15.32 2.41 -17.77
CA ASP A 54 -15.75 3.74 -17.35
C ASP A 54 -17.29 3.80 -17.25
N LYS A 55 -17.74 4.57 -16.29
CA LYS A 55 -19.12 4.99 -16.12
C LYS A 55 -19.12 6.52 -15.97
N ASP A 56 -19.84 7.06 -14.99
CA ASP A 56 -19.74 8.47 -14.65
C ASP A 56 -18.36 8.84 -14.07
N GLY A 57 -17.70 7.87 -13.41
CA GLY A 57 -16.31 7.93 -13.00
C GLY A 57 -15.42 6.95 -13.79
N PRO A 58 -14.10 7.09 -13.68
CA PRO A 58 -13.14 6.22 -14.37
C PRO A 58 -13.20 4.79 -13.85
N ALA A 59 -12.91 3.83 -14.72
CA ALA A 59 -12.67 2.45 -14.32
C ALA A 59 -11.54 2.35 -13.29
N TYR A 60 -11.63 1.44 -12.34
CA TYR A 60 -10.58 1.27 -11.33
C TYR A 60 -9.25 0.84 -11.93
N THR A 61 -9.25 0.04 -13.00
CA THR A 61 -8.03 -0.27 -13.76
C THR A 61 -7.35 0.97 -14.33
N LYS A 62 -8.12 1.97 -14.76
CA LYS A 62 -7.55 3.26 -15.21
C LYS A 62 -7.01 4.09 -14.04
N VAL A 63 -7.68 4.05 -12.89
CA VAL A 63 -7.18 4.70 -11.66
C VAL A 63 -5.84 4.07 -11.27
N ALA A 64 -5.76 2.73 -11.23
CA ALA A 64 -4.52 2.02 -10.95
C ALA A 64 -3.39 2.41 -11.92
N ALA A 65 -3.67 2.44 -13.22
CA ALA A 65 -2.70 2.82 -14.24
C ALA A 65 -2.20 4.27 -14.06
N LYS A 66 -3.10 5.22 -13.72
CA LYS A 66 -2.76 6.62 -13.47
C LYS A 66 -1.81 6.81 -12.28
N TYR A 67 -1.95 5.97 -11.27
CA TYR A 67 -1.19 6.07 -10.02
C TYR A 67 0.00 5.13 -9.94
N ARG A 68 0.18 4.23 -10.90
CA ARG A 68 1.29 3.27 -10.91
C ARG A 68 2.65 3.97 -10.79
N GLY A 69 3.47 3.51 -9.85
CA GLY A 69 4.80 4.06 -9.57
C GLY A 69 4.83 5.39 -8.83
N LYS A 70 3.68 5.94 -8.41
CA LYS A 70 3.63 7.17 -7.61
C LYS A 70 3.65 6.85 -6.12
N ALA A 71 4.65 7.38 -5.42
CA ALA A 71 4.84 7.12 -3.98
C ALA A 71 3.68 7.63 -3.11
N ASP A 72 2.94 8.64 -3.57
CA ASP A 72 1.81 9.27 -2.87
C ASP A 72 0.44 8.75 -3.30
N ALA A 73 0.39 7.70 -4.11
CA ALA A 73 -0.85 7.15 -4.67
C ALA A 73 -1.88 6.78 -3.61
N GLU A 74 -1.47 6.01 -2.61
CA GLU A 74 -2.35 5.57 -1.53
C GLU A 74 -2.93 6.76 -0.76
N ALA A 75 -2.07 7.69 -0.33
CA ALA A 75 -2.49 8.85 0.43
C ALA A 75 -3.48 9.74 -0.36
N LYS A 76 -3.22 9.92 -1.66
CA LYS A 76 -4.12 10.69 -2.53
C LYS A 76 -5.47 10.03 -2.72
N LEU A 77 -5.52 8.72 -2.91
CA LEU A 77 -6.78 8.01 -3.06
C LEU A 77 -7.56 7.95 -1.75
N ILE A 78 -6.91 7.74 -0.61
CA ILE A 78 -7.54 7.82 0.70
C ILE A 78 -8.16 9.22 0.88
N HIS A 79 -7.39 10.28 0.62
CA HIS A 79 -7.91 11.66 0.69
C HIS A 79 -9.13 11.84 -0.21
N HIS A 80 -9.06 11.38 -1.45
CA HIS A 80 -10.15 11.52 -2.43
C HIS A 80 -11.47 10.91 -1.95
N ILE A 81 -11.44 9.74 -1.33
CA ILE A 81 -12.65 9.05 -0.86
C ILE A 81 -13.09 9.43 0.56
N THR A 82 -12.29 10.22 1.28
CA THR A 82 -12.57 10.63 2.67
C THR A 82 -12.75 12.13 2.87
N SER A 83 -12.47 12.95 1.87
CA SER A 83 -12.56 14.41 1.99
C SER A 83 -13.85 15.00 1.43
N GLY A 84 -14.52 14.29 0.51
CA GLY A 84 -15.64 14.85 -0.23
C GLY A 84 -15.22 15.92 -1.25
N GLU A 85 -13.96 15.90 -1.71
CA GLU A 85 -13.49 16.83 -2.73
C GLU A 85 -14.29 16.70 -4.03
N LYS A 86 -14.26 17.74 -4.86
CA LYS A 86 -14.99 17.75 -6.11
C LYS A 86 -14.48 16.69 -7.09
N ALA A 87 -15.40 15.95 -7.67
CA ALA A 87 -15.17 15.06 -8.80
C ALA A 87 -15.74 15.69 -10.06
N LYS A 88 -14.95 15.67 -11.14
CA LYS A 88 -15.37 16.17 -12.45
C LYS A 88 -15.94 15.03 -13.27
N PHE A 89 -17.15 15.24 -13.77
CA PHE A 89 -17.88 14.29 -14.60
C PHE A 89 -17.55 14.44 -16.10
N PRO A 90 -17.86 13.44 -16.94
CA PRO A 90 -17.55 13.49 -18.37
C PRO A 90 -18.17 14.66 -19.13
N ASP A 91 -19.33 15.14 -18.70
CA ASP A 91 -20.03 16.31 -19.29
C ASP A 91 -19.48 17.65 -18.79
N GLY A 92 -18.51 17.62 -17.86
CA GLY A 92 -17.81 18.78 -17.34
C GLY A 92 -18.41 19.37 -16.06
N HIS A 93 -19.56 18.89 -15.60
CA HIS A 93 -20.07 19.33 -14.30
C HIS A 93 -19.25 18.72 -13.15
N GLU A 94 -19.37 19.29 -11.96
CA GLU A 94 -18.66 18.85 -10.77
C GLU A 94 -19.64 18.60 -9.63
N GLU A 95 -19.45 17.50 -8.92
CA GLU A 95 -20.16 17.16 -7.68
C GLU A 95 -19.19 16.77 -6.58
N ASP A 96 -19.64 16.78 -5.34
CA ASP A 96 -18.85 16.25 -4.24
C ASP A 96 -18.68 14.73 -4.41
N HIS A 97 -17.44 14.27 -4.37
CA HIS A 97 -17.17 12.83 -4.39
C HIS A 97 -17.72 12.17 -3.13
N LYS A 98 -18.17 10.93 -3.27
CA LYS A 98 -18.67 10.14 -2.15
C LYS A 98 -17.65 10.09 -1.03
N ASN A 99 -18.02 10.59 0.15
CA ASN A 99 -17.19 10.57 1.34
C ASN A 99 -17.56 9.37 2.22
N ILE A 100 -16.57 8.53 2.52
CA ILE A 100 -16.73 7.35 3.36
C ILE A 100 -16.04 7.47 4.72
N GLN A 101 -15.54 8.67 5.05
CA GLN A 101 -14.92 8.91 6.36
C GLN A 101 -15.93 8.62 7.48
N GLY A 102 -15.50 7.86 8.49
CA GLY A 102 -16.34 7.45 9.60
C GLY A 102 -17.34 6.34 9.29
N LYS A 103 -17.39 5.84 8.05
CA LYS A 103 -18.23 4.70 7.62
C LYS A 103 -17.48 3.38 7.59
N ALA A 104 -16.18 3.43 7.66
CA ALA A 104 -15.27 2.29 7.72
C ALA A 104 -14.05 2.66 8.55
N SER A 105 -13.35 1.65 9.06
CA SER A 105 -12.08 1.86 9.75
C SER A 105 -10.98 2.33 8.79
N PRO A 106 -9.92 2.96 9.30
CA PRO A 106 -8.76 3.32 8.46
C PRO A 106 -8.17 2.12 7.71
N GLU A 107 -8.16 0.95 8.32
CA GLU A 107 -7.64 -0.29 7.74
C GLU A 107 -8.52 -0.79 6.59
N GLU A 108 -9.84 -0.72 6.72
CA GLU A 108 -10.77 -1.08 5.66
C GLU A 108 -10.69 -0.11 4.49
N ILE A 109 -10.55 1.19 4.76
CA ILE A 109 -10.34 2.22 3.73
C ILE A 109 -9.02 1.98 3.00
N LYS A 110 -7.95 1.71 3.74
CA LYS A 110 -6.65 1.37 3.15
C LYS A 110 -6.75 0.11 2.29
N ASN A 111 -7.38 -0.94 2.77
CA ASN A 111 -7.55 -2.19 2.01
C ASN A 111 -8.33 -1.97 0.70
N LEU A 112 -9.36 -1.11 0.71
CA LEU A 112 -10.09 -0.72 -0.50
C LEU A 112 -9.16 -0.01 -1.49
N VAL A 113 -8.35 0.93 -1.04
CA VAL A 113 -7.41 1.67 -1.89
C VAL A 113 -6.32 0.75 -2.43
N ASP A 114 -5.76 -0.12 -1.59
CA ASP A 114 -4.75 -1.09 -1.99
C ASP A 114 -5.30 -2.06 -3.05
N TRP A 115 -6.54 -2.50 -2.90
CA TRP A 115 -7.19 -3.30 -3.93
C TRP A 115 -7.31 -2.54 -5.26
N ILE A 116 -7.79 -1.30 -5.24
CA ILE A 116 -7.89 -0.48 -6.46
C ILE A 116 -6.51 -0.32 -7.12
N LEU A 117 -5.48 -0.03 -6.35
CA LEU A 117 -4.12 0.15 -6.86
C LEU A 117 -3.48 -1.15 -7.38
N SER A 118 -4.00 -2.29 -6.98
CA SER A 118 -3.50 -3.61 -7.40
C SER A 118 -4.03 -4.08 -8.78
N LEU A 119 -4.97 -3.37 -9.39
CA LEU A 119 -5.65 -3.74 -10.65
C LEU A 119 -4.83 -3.45 -11.93
#